data_de063219fbf9d1834f3ff92e84b651e6
#
_entry.id   de063219fbf9d1834f3ff92e84b651e6
#
_cell.length_a   1.000
_cell.length_b   1.000
_cell.length_c   1.000
_cell.angle_alpha   90.00
_cell.angle_beta   90.00
_cell.angle_gamma   90.00
#
_symmetry.space_group_name_H-M   'P 1'
#
loop_
_entity.id
_entity.type
_entity.pdbx_description
1 polymer ?
#
loop_
_entity_poly.entity_id
_entity_poly.type
_entity_poly.pdbx_seq_one_letter_code
_entity_poly.pdbx_strand_id
1 'polypeptide(L)'
;MKEREKFGSRLGFILVSAGCAVGLGNVWKFPYICGENGGAAFVLIYLVFLAILGFPIMCAEFTVGRGSGKGAARAFEELETKGSKWHHFKWVSIVGSYILMAFYTMVAGWMLYYAWREASGSLAGLEPDEVSGAFGTMLSQPGTMTIWMIVAVLLSFGVCVLGLQKGVEKITKVMMALLLILIVVLAVHSLVLPNASEGVKFYMVPNLDAIKSRGLGPVIFDAMTHAFFTLSVGIGAMEIFGSYLKKDRTIGGEAVNIILLDTFVALMAGFIIIPACFAYGVAPGAGPSLLFITLPNIFNHMAGGRIWGTAFFVFMSFAALSTVIAVFENIIAFYIDLKGFSRKKVVAGNVIFMILLSLPAVLGFNKLATFQPIGPGSSIMDLEDFLVSYNLLPLGSMIFVLFCTKKDGWGWEGFRKEANEGKGPKLPEWLRFYMSYILPAIIVVVYLKGYYDTFKLKGTGYLVGWMIFACVLLLAIFGIANYKKKDA
;
A
#
# COMPACT_ATOMS: atom_id res chain seq x y z
N MET A 1 -12.65 -31.10 -2.64
CA MET A 1 -11.72 -30.01 -2.33
C MET A 1 -11.78 -29.74 -0.84
N LYS A 2 -10.65 -29.54 -0.16
CA LYS A 2 -10.68 -29.11 1.25
C LYS A 2 -11.37 -27.77 1.35
N GLU A 3 -12.26 -27.63 2.32
CA GLU A 3 -12.93 -26.37 2.61
C GLU A 3 -11.86 -25.29 2.94
N ARG A 4 -12.05 -24.07 2.36
CA ARG A 4 -11.10 -22.97 2.56
C ARG A 4 -11.11 -22.51 4.01
N GLU A 5 -9.94 -22.27 4.60
CA GLU A 5 -9.85 -21.65 5.93
C GLU A 5 -10.64 -20.33 5.94
N LYS A 6 -11.33 -20.04 7.05
CA LYS A 6 -12.02 -18.77 7.28
C LYS A 6 -11.45 -18.08 8.50
N PHE A 7 -11.60 -16.76 8.58
CA PHE A 7 -11.24 -16.03 9.80
C PHE A 7 -11.99 -16.58 11.01
N GLY A 8 -11.29 -16.71 12.13
CA GLY A 8 -11.86 -17.16 13.38
C GLY A 8 -12.82 -16.12 13.99
N SER A 9 -12.60 -14.84 13.72
CA SER A 9 -13.42 -13.73 14.23
C SER A 9 -13.56 -12.59 13.22
N ARG A 10 -14.66 -11.83 13.32
CA ARG A 10 -14.87 -10.59 12.56
C ARG A 10 -13.79 -9.55 12.86
N LEU A 11 -13.41 -9.39 14.12
CA LEU A 11 -12.32 -8.50 14.51
C LEU A 11 -10.99 -8.93 13.86
N GLY A 12 -10.75 -10.26 13.75
CA GLY A 12 -9.61 -10.79 13.03
C GLY A 12 -9.59 -10.38 11.56
N PHE A 13 -10.73 -10.52 10.86
CA PHE A 13 -10.87 -10.05 9.48
C PHE A 13 -10.58 -8.54 9.36
N ILE A 14 -11.22 -7.70 10.18
CA ILE A 14 -11.04 -6.24 10.13
C ILE A 14 -9.58 -5.87 10.39
N LEU A 15 -8.95 -6.40 11.44
CA LEU A 15 -7.57 -6.04 11.79
C LEU A 15 -6.53 -6.59 10.81
N VAL A 16 -6.75 -7.76 10.21
CA VAL A 16 -5.83 -8.30 9.18
C VAL A 16 -5.97 -7.51 7.89
N SER A 17 -7.19 -7.24 7.44
CA SER A 17 -7.43 -6.44 6.22
C SER A 17 -6.96 -4.99 6.40
N ALA A 18 -7.25 -4.38 7.56
CA ALA A 18 -6.72 -3.07 7.90
C ALA A 18 -5.19 -3.10 8.04
N GLY A 19 -4.58 -4.15 8.61
CA GLY A 19 -3.13 -4.31 8.67
C GLY A 19 -2.45 -4.50 7.31
N CYS A 20 -3.20 -4.94 6.30
CA CYS A 20 -2.74 -4.91 4.91
C CYS A 20 -2.73 -3.48 4.34
N ALA A 21 -3.79 -2.72 4.62
CA ALA A 21 -3.91 -1.33 4.21
C ALA A 21 -2.95 -0.43 5.02
N VAL A 22 -2.99 -0.53 6.35
CA VAL A 22 -2.14 0.24 7.28
C VAL A 22 -0.68 -0.21 7.16
N GLY A 23 0.06 0.45 6.31
CA GLY A 23 1.46 0.16 6.04
C GLY A 23 2.33 1.41 5.97
N LEU A 24 3.44 1.32 5.26
CA LEU A 24 4.32 2.46 4.99
C LEU A 24 3.60 3.59 4.24
N GLY A 25 2.51 3.28 3.55
CA GLY A 25 1.63 4.27 2.93
C GLY A 25 1.14 5.30 3.92
N ASN A 26 0.55 4.84 5.04
CA ASN A 26 -0.04 5.70 6.06
C ASN A 26 1.02 6.41 6.92
N VAL A 27 2.04 5.64 7.33
CA VAL A 27 2.96 6.11 8.38
C VAL A 27 4.18 6.84 7.85
N TRP A 28 4.50 6.68 6.57
CA TRP A 28 5.61 7.35 5.89
C TRP A 28 5.14 8.21 4.72
N LYS A 29 4.50 7.57 3.70
CA LYS A 29 4.21 8.23 2.42
C LYS A 29 3.17 9.34 2.60
N PHE A 30 2.14 9.14 3.43
CA PHE A 30 1.09 10.12 3.68
C PHE A 30 1.60 11.41 4.32
N PRO A 31 2.32 11.41 5.48
CA PRO A 31 2.83 12.64 6.06
C PRO A 31 3.79 13.40 5.13
N TYR A 32 4.63 12.68 4.41
CA TYR A 32 5.55 13.23 3.42
C TYR A 32 4.79 13.93 2.28
N ILE A 33 3.86 13.24 1.60
CA ILE A 33 3.08 13.81 0.51
C ILE A 33 2.21 14.97 1.01
N CYS A 34 1.65 14.86 2.21
CA CYS A 34 0.89 15.93 2.86
C CYS A 34 1.76 17.18 3.06
N GLY A 35 2.99 17.00 3.55
CA GLY A 35 3.98 18.08 3.71
C GLY A 35 4.31 18.79 2.40
N GLU A 36 4.51 18.02 1.32
CA GLU A 36 4.81 18.54 -0.01
C GLU A 36 3.61 19.26 -0.67
N ASN A 37 2.38 18.84 -0.38
CA ASN A 37 1.17 19.30 -1.05
C ASN A 37 0.35 20.29 -0.23
N GLY A 38 0.93 20.97 0.76
CA GLY A 38 0.28 22.06 1.48
C GLY A 38 -0.66 21.63 2.61
N GLY A 39 -0.40 20.50 3.25
CA GLY A 39 -1.04 20.11 4.51
C GLY A 39 -2.52 19.78 4.37
N ALA A 40 -3.37 20.45 5.16
CA ALA A 40 -4.81 20.18 5.27
C ALA A 40 -5.56 20.16 3.93
N ALA A 41 -5.16 20.98 2.98
CA ALA A 41 -5.84 21.07 1.68
C ALA A 41 -5.64 19.76 0.87
N PHE A 42 -4.43 19.16 0.92
CA PHE A 42 -4.19 17.83 0.37
C PHE A 42 -4.99 16.76 1.10
N VAL A 43 -5.04 16.79 2.43
CA VAL A 43 -5.81 15.83 3.24
C VAL A 43 -7.27 15.78 2.81
N LEU A 44 -7.91 16.94 2.57
CA LEU A 44 -9.30 17.00 2.10
C LEU A 44 -9.47 16.32 0.73
N ILE A 45 -8.58 16.58 -0.23
CA ILE A 45 -8.62 15.97 -1.57
C ILE A 45 -8.42 14.44 -1.45
N TYR A 46 -7.48 14.01 -0.62
CA TYR A 46 -7.22 12.60 -0.35
C TYR A 46 -8.45 11.88 0.23
N LEU A 47 -9.13 12.47 1.23
CA LEU A 47 -10.35 11.91 1.82
C LEU A 47 -11.49 11.79 0.80
N VAL A 48 -11.61 12.75 -0.13
CA VAL A 48 -12.55 12.65 -1.24
C VAL A 48 -12.19 11.44 -2.12
N PHE A 49 -10.91 11.24 -2.48
CA PHE A 49 -10.51 10.09 -3.29
C PHE A 49 -10.70 8.76 -2.56
N LEU A 50 -10.49 8.68 -1.26
CA LEU A 50 -10.84 7.48 -0.49
C LEU A 50 -12.33 7.12 -0.60
N ALA A 51 -13.20 8.12 -0.54
CA ALA A 51 -14.64 7.90 -0.64
C ALA A 51 -15.09 7.54 -2.07
N ILE A 52 -14.62 8.27 -3.09
CA ILE A 52 -15.11 8.10 -4.46
C ILE A 52 -14.40 6.99 -5.23
N LEU A 53 -13.12 6.70 -4.95
CA LEU A 53 -12.36 5.63 -5.59
C LEU A 53 -12.16 4.45 -4.63
N GLY A 54 -11.58 4.69 -3.46
CA GLY A 54 -11.18 3.65 -2.52
C GLY A 54 -12.34 2.74 -2.10
N PHE A 55 -13.46 3.30 -1.67
CA PHE A 55 -14.61 2.54 -1.20
C PHE A 55 -15.20 1.60 -2.28
N PRO A 56 -15.59 2.06 -3.49
CA PRO A 56 -16.16 1.18 -4.48
C PRO A 56 -15.17 0.11 -5.00
N ILE A 57 -13.88 0.44 -5.08
CA ILE A 57 -12.85 -0.51 -5.52
C ILE A 57 -12.62 -1.59 -4.45
N MET A 58 -12.51 -1.21 -3.19
CA MET A 58 -12.39 -2.16 -2.08
C MET A 58 -13.63 -3.08 -2.01
N CYS A 59 -14.83 -2.54 -2.23
CA CYS A 59 -16.04 -3.35 -2.36
C CYS A 59 -15.95 -4.34 -3.52
N ALA A 60 -15.41 -3.94 -4.68
CA ALA A 60 -15.25 -4.81 -5.83
C ALA A 60 -14.28 -5.98 -5.51
N GLU A 61 -13.09 -5.70 -4.97
CA GLU A 61 -12.11 -6.74 -4.62
C GLU A 61 -12.64 -7.71 -3.57
N PHE A 62 -13.17 -7.23 -2.44
CA PHE A 62 -13.73 -8.11 -1.43
C PHE A 62 -14.87 -8.96 -1.95
N THR A 63 -15.73 -8.39 -2.81
CA THR A 63 -16.87 -9.13 -3.34
C THR A 63 -16.44 -10.23 -4.31
N VAL A 64 -15.44 -9.97 -5.18
CA VAL A 64 -14.87 -10.99 -6.07
C VAL A 64 -14.25 -12.13 -5.24
N GLY A 65 -13.49 -11.82 -4.21
CA GLY A 65 -12.95 -12.83 -3.30
C GLY A 65 -14.03 -13.64 -2.58
N ARG A 66 -15.05 -12.97 -1.99
CA ARG A 66 -16.11 -13.65 -1.27
C ARG A 66 -17.02 -14.46 -2.16
N GLY A 67 -17.38 -13.94 -3.35
CA GLY A 67 -18.26 -14.60 -4.31
C GLY A 67 -17.63 -15.83 -4.93
N SER A 68 -16.34 -15.80 -5.23
CA SER A 68 -15.60 -16.94 -5.75
C SER A 68 -15.19 -17.96 -4.68
N GLY A 69 -14.99 -17.51 -3.44
CA GLY A 69 -14.33 -18.29 -2.38
C GLY A 69 -12.88 -18.66 -2.73
N LYS A 70 -12.25 -17.91 -3.64
CA LYS A 70 -10.89 -18.12 -4.14
C LYS A 70 -10.07 -16.83 -4.05
N GLY A 71 -8.74 -16.95 -4.10
CA GLY A 71 -7.86 -15.82 -4.33
C GLY A 71 -7.68 -15.54 -5.83
N ALA A 72 -6.87 -14.53 -6.14
CA ALA A 72 -6.68 -14.01 -7.50
C ALA A 72 -6.32 -15.05 -8.56
N ALA A 73 -5.75 -16.19 -8.17
CA ALA A 73 -5.40 -17.27 -9.09
C ALA A 73 -6.60 -17.84 -9.87
N ARG A 74 -7.78 -17.90 -9.24
CA ARG A 74 -8.98 -18.53 -9.81
C ARG A 74 -10.25 -17.72 -9.65
N ALA A 75 -10.25 -16.61 -8.91
CA ALA A 75 -11.48 -15.89 -8.62
C ALA A 75 -12.17 -15.36 -9.87
N PHE A 76 -11.40 -14.79 -10.80
CA PHE A 76 -11.95 -14.35 -12.09
C PHE A 76 -12.52 -15.51 -12.91
N GLU A 77 -11.79 -16.65 -12.98
CA GLU A 77 -12.20 -17.86 -13.71
C GLU A 77 -13.51 -18.46 -13.18
N GLU A 78 -13.71 -18.44 -11.85
CA GLU A 78 -14.94 -18.96 -11.21
C GLU A 78 -16.18 -18.09 -11.48
N LEU A 79 -15.99 -16.78 -11.68
CA LEU A 79 -17.08 -15.82 -11.76
C LEU A 79 -17.31 -15.24 -13.16
N GLU A 80 -16.37 -15.39 -14.09
CA GLU A 80 -16.46 -14.84 -15.43
C GLU A 80 -17.51 -15.55 -16.30
N THR A 81 -18.05 -14.82 -17.27
CA THR A 81 -18.94 -15.40 -18.29
C THR A 81 -18.14 -16.35 -19.19
N LYS A 82 -18.72 -17.51 -19.52
CA LYS A 82 -18.10 -18.51 -20.40
C LYS A 82 -17.61 -17.89 -21.71
N GLY A 83 -16.36 -18.16 -22.08
CA GLY A 83 -15.74 -17.66 -23.32
C GLY A 83 -15.10 -16.29 -23.20
N SER A 84 -15.14 -15.66 -22.02
CA SER A 84 -14.38 -14.44 -21.73
C SER A 84 -12.90 -14.76 -21.43
N LYS A 85 -12.09 -13.72 -21.25
CA LYS A 85 -10.65 -13.85 -20.95
C LYS A 85 -10.22 -13.14 -19.67
N TRP A 86 -11.14 -12.86 -18.75
CA TRP A 86 -10.83 -12.16 -17.50
C TRP A 86 -9.87 -12.93 -16.61
N HIS A 87 -9.87 -14.25 -16.65
CA HIS A 87 -8.94 -15.11 -15.91
C HIS A 87 -7.44 -14.81 -16.18
N HIS A 88 -7.10 -14.12 -17.28
CA HIS A 88 -5.73 -13.69 -17.53
C HIS A 88 -5.25 -12.62 -16.57
N PHE A 89 -6.15 -11.83 -15.97
CA PHE A 89 -5.78 -10.78 -15.02
C PHE A 89 -5.20 -11.30 -13.70
N LYS A 90 -5.31 -12.61 -13.41
CA LYS A 90 -4.57 -13.25 -12.30
C LYS A 90 -3.08 -12.94 -12.31
N TRP A 91 -2.49 -12.75 -13.50
CA TRP A 91 -1.08 -12.42 -13.63
C TRP A 91 -0.75 -11.00 -13.18
N VAL A 92 -1.68 -10.05 -13.31
CA VAL A 92 -1.51 -8.67 -12.80
C VAL A 92 -1.40 -8.70 -11.28
N SER A 93 -2.27 -9.46 -10.60
CA SER A 93 -2.25 -9.59 -9.15
C SER A 93 -0.95 -10.19 -8.63
N ILE A 94 -0.51 -11.33 -9.18
CA ILE A 94 0.68 -12.01 -8.65
C ILE A 94 1.97 -11.25 -8.97
N VAL A 95 2.11 -10.69 -10.19
CA VAL A 95 3.26 -9.88 -10.58
C VAL A 95 3.30 -8.60 -9.73
N GLY A 96 2.15 -7.94 -9.53
CA GLY A 96 2.03 -6.77 -8.68
C GLY A 96 2.44 -7.06 -7.24
N SER A 97 1.99 -8.17 -6.68
CA SER A 97 2.39 -8.60 -5.33
C SER A 97 3.90 -8.82 -5.20
N TYR A 98 4.53 -9.42 -6.21
CA TYR A 98 5.98 -9.64 -6.20
C TYR A 98 6.78 -8.35 -6.36
N ILE A 99 6.41 -7.48 -7.30
CA ILE A 99 7.11 -6.20 -7.50
C ILE A 99 6.97 -5.31 -6.26
N LEU A 100 5.76 -5.25 -5.66
CA LEU A 100 5.55 -4.54 -4.42
C LEU A 100 6.48 -5.07 -3.32
N MET A 101 6.53 -6.37 -3.13
CA MET A 101 7.33 -6.97 -2.06
C MET A 101 8.84 -6.89 -2.33
N ALA A 102 9.28 -6.75 -3.58
CA ALA A 102 10.69 -6.63 -3.91
C ALA A 102 11.37 -5.44 -3.21
N PHE A 103 10.75 -4.26 -3.23
CA PHE A 103 11.29 -3.10 -2.50
C PHE A 103 10.74 -2.98 -1.07
N TYR A 104 9.50 -3.39 -0.85
CA TYR A 104 8.84 -3.18 0.45
C TYR A 104 9.49 -3.99 1.58
N THR A 105 9.97 -5.21 1.29
CA THR A 105 10.72 -6.03 2.27
C THR A 105 12.06 -5.40 2.65
N MET A 106 12.73 -4.74 1.71
CA MET A 106 13.94 -3.97 2.00
C MET A 106 13.64 -2.80 2.93
N VAL A 107 12.59 -2.02 2.64
CA VAL A 107 12.19 -0.89 3.48
C VAL A 107 11.70 -1.36 4.86
N ALA A 108 10.99 -2.49 4.94
CA ALA A 108 10.65 -3.12 6.23
C ALA A 108 11.91 -3.50 7.02
N GLY A 109 12.94 -3.96 6.34
CA GLY A 109 14.26 -4.21 6.91
C GLY A 109 14.90 -2.94 7.49
N TRP A 110 14.78 -1.79 6.82
CA TRP A 110 15.25 -0.50 7.34
C TRP A 110 14.55 -0.11 8.63
N MET A 111 13.23 -0.32 8.74
CA MET A 111 12.48 -0.04 9.97
C MET A 111 12.97 -0.89 11.14
N LEU A 112 13.18 -2.19 10.90
CA LEU A 112 13.74 -3.10 11.93
C LEU A 112 15.17 -2.71 12.34
N TYR A 113 16.00 -2.34 11.37
CA TYR A 113 17.36 -1.87 11.64
C TYR A 113 17.38 -0.61 12.50
N TYR A 114 16.54 0.37 12.17
CA TYR A 114 16.44 1.60 12.96
C TYR A 114 15.79 1.38 14.33
N ALA A 115 14.82 0.49 14.45
CA ALA A 115 14.29 0.07 15.75
C ALA A 115 15.40 -0.51 16.65
N TRP A 116 16.28 -1.35 16.07
CA TRP A 116 17.46 -1.87 16.78
C TRP A 116 18.48 -0.77 17.12
N ARG A 117 18.77 0.14 16.20
CA ARG A 117 19.72 1.24 16.43
C ARG A 117 19.27 2.18 17.54
N GLU A 118 18.00 2.58 17.54
CA GLU A 118 17.43 3.41 18.62
C GLU A 118 17.44 2.64 19.95
N ALA A 119 16.97 1.39 19.96
CA ALA A 119 16.94 0.57 21.16
C ALA A 119 18.33 0.31 21.76
N SER A 120 19.36 0.12 20.93
CA SER A 120 20.74 -0.05 21.37
C SER A 120 21.41 1.26 21.82
N GLY A 121 20.83 2.43 21.47
CA GLY A 121 21.41 3.73 21.73
C GLY A 121 22.56 4.09 20.79
N SER A 122 22.71 3.39 19.67
CA SER A 122 23.80 3.62 18.71
C SER A 122 23.66 4.92 17.91
N LEU A 123 22.51 5.59 18.00
CA LEU A 123 22.26 6.93 17.43
C LEU A 123 22.32 8.02 18.50
N ALA A 124 22.31 7.67 19.79
CA ALA A 124 22.26 8.64 20.88
C ALA A 124 23.54 9.47 20.96
N GLY A 125 23.37 10.79 21.02
CA GLY A 125 24.49 11.75 21.14
C GLY A 125 25.27 12.01 19.86
N LEU A 126 24.81 11.48 18.71
CA LEU A 126 25.38 11.83 17.41
C LEU A 126 24.96 13.25 17.00
N GLU A 127 25.87 13.99 16.38
CA GLU A 127 25.59 15.28 15.76
C GLU A 127 24.71 15.11 14.50
N PRO A 128 23.96 16.14 14.08
CA PRO A 128 23.05 16.05 12.92
C PRO A 128 23.69 15.52 11.64
N ASP A 129 24.94 15.89 11.37
CA ASP A 129 25.68 15.42 10.20
C ASP A 129 26.05 13.94 10.33
N GLU A 130 26.35 13.45 11.53
CA GLU A 130 26.63 12.05 11.81
C GLU A 130 25.38 11.17 11.67
N VAL A 131 24.22 11.66 12.11
CA VAL A 131 22.92 10.98 11.87
C VAL A 131 22.60 10.89 10.40
N SER A 132 22.82 11.99 9.66
CA SER A 132 22.67 11.99 8.19
C SER A 132 23.64 11.04 7.51
N GLY A 133 24.90 11.04 7.93
CA GLY A 133 25.94 10.11 7.49
C GLY A 133 25.60 8.64 7.79
N ALA A 134 24.94 8.38 8.92
CA ALA A 134 24.53 7.03 9.32
C ALA A 134 23.52 6.39 8.37
N PHE A 135 22.57 7.16 7.82
CA PHE A 135 21.63 6.69 6.81
C PHE A 135 22.36 6.44 5.48
N GLY A 136 23.18 7.37 5.02
CA GLY A 136 24.01 7.18 3.82
C GLY A 136 24.95 5.98 3.91
N THR A 137 25.56 5.77 5.08
CA THR A 137 26.40 4.58 5.35
C THR A 137 25.61 3.29 5.26
N MET A 138 24.40 3.23 5.81
CA MET A 138 23.52 2.06 5.68
C MET A 138 23.22 1.77 4.21
N LEU A 139 22.84 2.78 3.42
CA LEU A 139 22.53 2.62 2.00
C LEU A 139 23.74 2.15 1.16
N SER A 140 24.94 2.57 1.55
CA SER A 140 26.19 2.17 0.89
C SER A 140 26.66 0.76 1.25
N GLN A 141 26.09 0.14 2.30
CA GLN A 141 26.45 -1.18 2.80
C GLN A 141 25.46 -2.26 2.36
N PRO A 142 25.65 -2.92 1.18
CA PRO A 142 24.73 -3.94 0.68
C PRO A 142 24.53 -5.11 1.65
N GLY A 143 25.57 -5.48 2.42
CA GLY A 143 25.50 -6.55 3.41
C GLY A 143 24.51 -6.26 4.53
N THR A 144 24.60 -5.07 5.14
CA THR A 144 23.69 -4.63 6.21
C THR A 144 22.25 -4.58 5.72
N MET A 145 22.01 -3.95 4.55
CA MET A 145 20.69 -3.86 3.96
C MET A 145 20.09 -5.25 3.66
N THR A 146 20.92 -6.16 3.09
CA THR A 146 20.48 -7.52 2.76
C THR A 146 20.13 -8.33 4.01
N ILE A 147 20.93 -8.26 5.08
CA ILE A 147 20.67 -8.99 6.33
C ILE A 147 19.30 -8.57 6.91
N TRP A 148 19.03 -7.27 7.03
CA TRP A 148 17.77 -6.80 7.61
C TRP A 148 16.56 -7.05 6.70
N MET A 149 16.74 -6.99 5.37
CA MET A 149 15.73 -7.43 4.41
C MET A 149 15.42 -8.93 4.59
N ILE A 150 16.43 -9.78 4.73
CA ILE A 150 16.24 -11.23 5.00
C ILE A 150 15.50 -11.43 6.32
N VAL A 151 15.84 -10.68 7.36
CA VAL A 151 15.12 -10.74 8.66
C VAL A 151 13.64 -10.43 8.47
N ALA A 152 13.30 -9.36 7.75
CA ALA A 152 11.91 -9.01 7.46
C ALA A 152 11.17 -10.11 6.68
N VAL A 153 11.81 -10.69 5.65
CA VAL A 153 11.27 -11.81 4.85
C VAL A 153 11.02 -13.03 5.72
N LEU A 154 12.00 -13.44 6.54
CA LEU A 154 11.91 -14.63 7.40
C LEU A 154 10.85 -14.47 8.49
N LEU A 155 10.77 -13.31 9.15
CA LEU A 155 9.74 -13.02 10.15
C LEU A 155 8.34 -13.13 9.54
N SER A 156 8.12 -12.51 8.38
CA SER A 156 6.81 -12.46 7.73
C SER A 156 6.38 -13.84 7.20
N PHE A 157 7.24 -14.59 6.52
CA PHE A 157 6.94 -15.97 6.10
C PHE A 157 6.83 -16.92 7.29
N GLY A 158 7.59 -16.70 8.37
CA GLY A 158 7.48 -17.43 9.62
C GLY A 158 6.08 -17.32 10.24
N VAL A 159 5.45 -16.15 10.14
CA VAL A 159 4.05 -15.97 10.52
C VAL A 159 3.10 -16.70 9.56
N CYS A 160 3.30 -16.56 8.26
CA CYS A 160 2.43 -17.16 7.25
C CYS A 160 2.45 -18.69 7.26
N VAL A 161 3.59 -19.33 7.59
CA VAL A 161 3.69 -20.80 7.60
C VAL A 161 2.78 -21.45 8.65
N LEU A 162 2.43 -20.71 9.72
CA LEU A 162 1.54 -21.17 10.79
C LEU A 162 0.05 -21.26 10.37
N GLY A 163 -0.29 -20.74 9.17
CA GLY A 163 -1.66 -20.74 8.65
C GLY A 163 -2.41 -19.44 8.95
N LEU A 164 -3.66 -19.35 8.42
CA LEU A 164 -4.45 -18.14 8.52
C LEU A 164 -4.79 -17.78 9.98
N GLN A 165 -5.42 -18.70 10.73
CA GLN A 165 -5.94 -18.38 12.07
C GLN A 165 -4.84 -18.29 13.13
N LYS A 166 -3.93 -19.27 13.14
CA LYS A 166 -2.88 -19.36 14.18
C LYS A 166 -1.70 -18.41 13.94
N GLY A 167 -1.39 -18.12 12.68
CA GLY A 167 -0.32 -17.23 12.25
C GLY A 167 -0.86 -15.83 11.94
N VAL A 168 -1.35 -15.66 10.71
CA VAL A 168 -1.71 -14.35 10.16
C VAL A 168 -2.71 -13.61 11.06
N GLU A 169 -3.87 -14.22 11.38
CA GLU A 169 -4.91 -13.55 12.18
C GLU A 169 -4.43 -13.23 13.60
N LYS A 170 -3.87 -14.23 14.31
CA LYS A 170 -3.51 -14.05 15.72
C LYS A 170 -2.39 -13.03 15.89
N ILE A 171 -1.34 -13.12 15.08
CA ILE A 171 -0.14 -12.26 15.20
C ILE A 171 -0.48 -10.85 14.73
N THR A 172 -1.14 -10.69 13.57
CA THR A 172 -1.52 -9.36 13.06
C THR A 172 -2.48 -8.65 14.01
N LYS A 173 -3.41 -9.35 14.67
CA LYS A 173 -4.26 -8.74 15.71
C LYS A 173 -3.46 -8.11 16.86
N VAL A 174 -2.44 -8.81 17.34
CA VAL A 174 -1.58 -8.28 18.41
C VAL A 174 -0.75 -7.09 17.90
N MET A 175 -0.16 -7.21 16.73
CA MET A 175 0.62 -6.14 16.10
C MET A 175 -0.23 -4.89 15.89
N MET A 176 -1.44 -5.03 15.34
CA MET A 176 -2.37 -3.92 15.09
C MET A 176 -2.85 -3.27 16.38
N ALA A 177 -3.14 -4.06 17.42
CA ALA A 177 -3.52 -3.50 18.73
C ALA A 177 -2.38 -2.66 19.33
N LEU A 178 -1.16 -3.18 19.31
CA LEU A 178 0.02 -2.45 19.78
C LEU A 178 0.29 -1.20 18.92
N LEU A 179 0.16 -1.32 17.59
CA LEU A 179 0.29 -0.20 16.65
C LEU A 179 -0.69 0.92 17.00
N LEU A 180 -1.97 0.60 17.22
CA LEU A 180 -3.00 1.58 17.56
C LEU A 180 -2.75 2.26 18.91
N ILE A 181 -2.19 1.55 19.88
CA ILE A 181 -1.79 2.14 21.16
C ILE A 181 -0.59 3.09 20.95
N LEU A 182 0.44 2.61 20.26
CA LEU A 182 1.67 3.39 20.02
C LEU A 182 1.39 4.66 19.22
N ILE A 183 0.53 4.59 18.19
CA ILE A 183 0.23 5.77 17.36
C ILE A 183 -0.45 6.88 18.17
N VAL A 184 -1.37 6.52 19.08
CA VAL A 184 -2.03 7.49 19.96
C VAL A 184 -1.03 8.10 20.95
N VAL A 185 -0.21 7.27 21.59
CA VAL A 185 0.81 7.73 22.54
C VAL A 185 1.82 8.66 21.88
N LEU A 186 2.32 8.28 20.69
CA LEU A 186 3.28 9.10 19.92
C LEU A 186 2.65 10.41 19.42
N ALA A 187 1.39 10.38 18.98
CA ALA A 187 0.71 11.60 18.54
C ALA A 187 0.48 12.58 19.71
N VAL A 188 0.01 12.08 20.85
CA VAL A 188 -0.14 12.92 22.05
C VAL A 188 1.21 13.52 22.46
N HIS A 189 2.28 12.72 22.45
CA HIS A 189 3.62 13.21 22.74
C HIS A 189 4.06 14.31 21.76
N SER A 190 3.84 14.13 20.45
CA SER A 190 4.21 15.13 19.43
C SER A 190 3.42 16.44 19.58
N LEU A 191 2.14 16.36 19.96
CA LEU A 191 1.29 17.53 20.15
C LEU A 191 1.67 18.42 21.35
N VAL A 192 2.34 17.86 22.35
CA VAL A 192 2.79 18.60 23.53
C VAL A 192 4.23 19.19 23.40
N LEU A 193 4.89 18.95 22.27
CA LEU A 193 6.21 19.54 22.00
C LEU A 193 6.13 21.07 21.90
N PRO A 194 7.19 21.81 22.31
CA PRO A 194 7.28 23.25 22.09
C PRO A 194 7.10 23.58 20.60
N ASN A 195 6.34 24.64 20.29
CA ASN A 195 6.05 25.10 18.91
C ASN A 195 5.29 24.12 18.01
N ALA A 196 4.80 22.98 18.51
CA ALA A 196 4.01 22.02 17.73
C ALA A 196 2.71 22.63 17.14
N SER A 197 2.19 23.71 17.76
CA SER A 197 0.95 24.38 17.33
C SER A 197 0.98 24.90 15.90
N GLU A 198 2.13 25.34 15.39
CA GLU A 198 2.28 25.76 13.99
C GLU A 198 2.14 24.57 13.03
N GLY A 199 2.73 23.43 13.38
CA GLY A 199 2.56 22.18 12.63
C GLY A 199 1.12 21.68 12.65
N VAL A 200 0.42 21.78 13.79
CA VAL A 200 -1.00 21.48 13.90
C VAL A 200 -1.83 22.41 12.99
N LYS A 201 -1.53 23.69 12.99
CA LYS A 201 -2.19 24.68 12.11
C LYS A 201 -1.97 24.34 10.64
N PHE A 202 -0.73 24.06 10.23
CA PHE A 202 -0.41 23.62 8.87
C PHE A 202 -1.19 22.36 8.46
N TYR A 203 -1.32 21.41 9.37
CA TYR A 203 -1.96 20.11 9.14
C TYR A 203 -3.49 20.17 9.16
N MET A 204 -4.09 21.11 9.91
CA MET A 204 -5.55 21.17 10.12
C MET A 204 -6.23 22.32 9.38
N VAL A 205 -5.49 23.38 9.03
CA VAL A 205 -6.07 24.58 8.37
C VAL A 205 -5.70 24.57 6.89
N PRO A 206 -6.69 24.42 5.97
CA PRO A 206 -6.41 24.38 4.54
C PRO A 206 -5.75 25.67 4.02
N ASN A 207 -4.62 25.51 3.34
CA ASN A 207 -3.92 26.61 2.67
C ASN A 207 -3.96 26.36 1.14
N LEU A 208 -4.81 27.12 0.44
CA LEU A 208 -4.99 26.99 -1.01
C LEU A 208 -3.82 27.58 -1.82
N ASP A 209 -3.01 28.47 -1.22
CA ASP A 209 -1.89 29.08 -1.95
C ASP A 209 -0.76 28.07 -2.16
N ALA A 210 -0.58 27.12 -1.25
CA ALA A 210 0.34 26.00 -1.42
C ALA A 210 -0.08 25.11 -2.62
N ILE A 211 -1.37 24.86 -2.80
CA ILE A 211 -1.89 24.13 -3.98
C ILE A 211 -1.66 24.93 -5.27
N LYS A 212 -1.89 26.24 -5.25
CA LYS A 212 -1.68 27.11 -6.43
C LYS A 212 -0.22 27.12 -6.88
N SER A 213 0.73 27.15 -5.94
CA SER A 213 2.17 27.17 -6.24
C SER A 213 2.66 25.86 -6.89
N ARG A 214 2.18 24.70 -6.41
CA ARG A 214 2.54 23.37 -6.98
C ARG A 214 1.72 23.02 -8.23
N GLY A 215 0.53 23.58 -8.36
CA GLY A 215 -0.46 23.25 -9.38
C GLY A 215 -1.44 22.17 -8.93
N LEU A 216 -2.72 22.36 -9.25
CA LEU A 216 -3.80 21.46 -8.84
C LEU A 216 -3.65 20.04 -9.42
N GLY A 217 -3.14 19.90 -10.66
CA GLY A 217 -3.00 18.62 -11.33
C GLY A 217 -2.10 17.62 -10.59
N PRO A 218 -0.86 17.97 -10.26
CA PRO A 218 0.03 17.13 -9.43
C PRO A 218 -0.57 16.75 -8.09
N VAL A 219 -1.21 17.69 -7.37
CA VAL A 219 -1.83 17.43 -6.06
C VAL A 219 -2.97 16.39 -6.17
N ILE A 220 -3.84 16.52 -7.19
CA ILE A 220 -4.90 15.54 -7.47
C ILE A 220 -4.30 14.17 -7.79
N PHE A 221 -3.25 14.11 -8.61
CA PHE A 221 -2.61 12.86 -8.98
C PHE A 221 -1.97 12.17 -7.77
N ASP A 222 -1.23 12.92 -6.95
CA ASP A 222 -0.63 12.41 -5.73
C ASP A 222 -1.69 11.89 -4.75
N ALA A 223 -2.79 12.62 -4.57
CA ALA A 223 -3.88 12.21 -3.70
C ALA A 223 -4.59 10.94 -4.21
N MET A 224 -4.82 10.83 -5.53
CA MET A 224 -5.43 9.64 -6.12
C MET A 224 -4.51 8.42 -6.00
N THR A 225 -3.26 8.53 -6.43
CA THR A 225 -2.30 7.42 -6.36
C THR A 225 -2.06 6.97 -4.92
N HIS A 226 -2.03 7.93 -3.99
CA HIS A 226 -1.92 7.62 -2.57
C HIS A 226 -3.16 6.89 -2.04
N ALA A 227 -4.36 7.24 -2.49
CA ALA A 227 -5.58 6.53 -2.08
C ALA A 227 -5.59 5.05 -2.52
N PHE A 228 -5.04 4.71 -3.70
CA PHE A 228 -4.85 3.31 -4.10
C PHE A 228 -3.78 2.61 -3.24
N PHE A 229 -2.67 3.29 -3.01
CA PHE A 229 -1.53 2.72 -2.28
C PHE A 229 -1.89 2.44 -0.82
N THR A 230 -2.52 3.38 -0.12
CA THR A 230 -2.88 3.25 1.30
C THR A 230 -3.85 2.08 1.53
N LEU A 231 -4.83 1.89 0.63
CA LEU A 231 -5.80 0.81 0.76
C LEU A 231 -5.32 -0.54 0.22
N SER A 232 -4.12 -0.61 -0.36
CA SER A 232 -3.55 -1.82 -0.98
C SER A 232 -4.49 -2.48 -2.00
N VAL A 233 -5.29 -1.70 -2.73
CA VAL A 233 -6.24 -2.17 -3.74
C VAL A 233 -5.60 -2.28 -5.12
N GLY A 234 -6.12 -3.15 -5.98
CA GLY A 234 -5.69 -3.33 -7.38
C GLY A 234 -4.81 -4.57 -7.62
N ILE A 235 -4.19 -5.12 -6.59
CA ILE A 235 -3.33 -6.33 -6.71
C ILE A 235 -3.97 -7.59 -6.12
N GLY A 236 -5.24 -7.55 -5.75
CA GLY A 236 -5.95 -8.70 -5.18
C GLY A 236 -5.61 -8.98 -3.71
N ALA A 237 -4.94 -8.06 -3.01
CA ALA A 237 -4.64 -8.21 -1.59
C ALA A 237 -5.91 -8.17 -0.73
N MET A 238 -6.89 -7.34 -1.08
CA MET A 238 -8.19 -7.33 -0.42
C MET A 238 -9.08 -8.48 -0.90
N GLU A 239 -8.92 -8.94 -2.13
CA GLU A 239 -9.63 -10.09 -2.69
C GLU A 239 -9.39 -11.37 -1.88
N ILE A 240 -8.12 -11.68 -1.53
CA ILE A 240 -7.81 -12.88 -0.73
C ILE A 240 -8.52 -12.85 0.62
N PHE A 241 -8.57 -11.68 1.31
CA PHE A 241 -9.27 -11.56 2.58
C PHE A 241 -10.80 -11.65 2.39
N GLY A 242 -11.34 -11.13 1.29
CA GLY A 242 -12.72 -11.35 0.88
C GLY A 242 -13.07 -12.84 0.82
N SER A 243 -12.18 -13.66 0.25
CA SER A 243 -12.40 -15.11 0.13
C SER A 243 -12.47 -15.86 1.47
N TYR A 244 -11.97 -15.29 2.53
CA TYR A 244 -12.04 -15.82 3.90
C TYR A 244 -13.22 -15.28 4.71
N LEU A 245 -13.99 -14.29 4.14
CA LEU A 245 -15.09 -13.63 4.82
C LEU A 245 -16.36 -14.49 4.80
N LYS A 246 -17.11 -14.46 5.91
CA LYS A 246 -18.45 -15.06 6.01
C LYS A 246 -19.50 -14.14 5.39
N LYS A 247 -20.70 -14.70 5.10
CA LYS A 247 -21.81 -13.99 4.45
C LYS A 247 -22.79 -13.35 5.44
N ASP A 248 -22.43 -13.20 6.70
CA ASP A 248 -23.27 -12.62 7.77
C ASP A 248 -23.34 -11.08 7.72
N ARG A 249 -22.41 -10.44 7.02
CA ARG A 249 -22.31 -8.98 6.88
C ARG A 249 -22.18 -8.55 5.41
N THR A 250 -22.69 -7.34 5.11
CA THR A 250 -22.52 -6.73 3.81
C THR A 250 -21.07 -6.28 3.60
N ILE A 251 -20.59 -6.40 2.37
CA ILE A 251 -19.24 -5.95 1.99
C ILE A 251 -19.07 -4.44 2.21
N GLY A 252 -20.08 -3.63 1.86
CA GLY A 252 -20.00 -2.17 2.04
C GLY A 252 -19.74 -1.78 3.50
N GLY A 253 -20.38 -2.48 4.47
CA GLY A 253 -20.14 -2.21 5.88
C GLY A 253 -18.73 -2.57 6.35
N GLU A 254 -18.18 -3.68 5.86
CA GLU A 254 -16.82 -4.10 6.22
C GLU A 254 -15.76 -3.20 5.55
N ALA A 255 -15.97 -2.79 4.29
CA ALA A 255 -15.09 -1.85 3.58
C ALA A 255 -15.01 -0.50 4.31
N VAL A 256 -16.15 0.05 4.76
CA VAL A 256 -16.17 1.30 5.54
C VAL A 256 -15.34 1.17 6.82
N ASN A 257 -15.49 0.08 7.57
CA ASN A 257 -14.72 -0.11 8.81
C ASN A 257 -13.21 -0.14 8.57
N ILE A 258 -12.77 -0.79 7.49
CA ILE A 258 -11.35 -0.87 7.13
C ILE A 258 -10.82 0.48 6.67
N ILE A 259 -11.57 1.20 5.81
CA ILE A 259 -11.19 2.54 5.32
C ILE A 259 -11.11 3.53 6.50
N LEU A 260 -12.06 3.50 7.43
CA LEU A 260 -12.02 4.37 8.61
C LEU A 260 -10.81 4.09 9.49
N LEU A 261 -10.45 2.82 9.70
CA LEU A 261 -9.28 2.46 10.48
C LEU A 261 -7.98 2.85 9.78
N ASP A 262 -7.89 2.63 8.48
CA ASP A 262 -6.77 3.05 7.63
C ASP A 262 -6.59 4.58 7.68
N THR A 263 -7.67 5.31 7.45
CA THR A 263 -7.69 6.79 7.49
C THR A 263 -7.30 7.31 8.89
N PHE A 264 -7.81 6.69 9.95
CA PHE A 264 -7.43 7.05 11.32
C PHE A 264 -5.92 6.94 11.52
N VAL A 265 -5.32 5.84 11.08
CA VAL A 265 -3.86 5.65 11.22
C VAL A 265 -3.08 6.66 10.37
N ALA A 266 -3.50 6.93 9.13
CA ALA A 266 -2.86 7.94 8.27
C ALA A 266 -2.90 9.33 8.93
N LEU A 267 -4.08 9.75 9.41
CA LEU A 267 -4.24 11.06 10.06
C LEU A 267 -3.43 11.15 11.36
N MET A 268 -3.41 10.10 12.17
CA MET A 268 -2.62 10.07 13.41
C MET A 268 -1.11 10.11 13.12
N ALA A 269 -0.64 9.45 12.06
CA ALA A 269 0.75 9.53 11.63
C ALA A 269 1.13 10.97 11.21
N GLY A 270 0.21 11.69 10.55
CA GLY A 270 0.36 13.13 10.29
C GLY A 270 0.53 13.94 11.57
N PHE A 271 -0.25 13.66 12.63
CA PHE A 271 -0.12 14.30 13.95
C PHE A 271 1.17 13.92 14.70
N ILE A 272 1.79 12.78 14.39
CA ILE A 272 3.10 12.43 14.96
C ILE A 272 4.20 13.26 14.26
N ILE A 273 4.20 13.26 12.93
CA ILE A 273 5.35 13.70 12.14
C ILE A 273 5.33 15.21 11.91
N ILE A 274 4.20 15.77 11.48
CA ILE A 274 4.15 17.18 11.07
C ILE A 274 4.38 18.15 12.23
N PRO A 275 3.70 18.02 13.40
CA PRO A 275 3.99 18.88 14.53
C PRO A 275 5.42 18.73 15.06
N ALA A 276 5.99 17.51 15.04
CA ALA A 276 7.39 17.30 15.43
C ALA A 276 8.35 18.02 14.47
N CYS A 277 8.11 17.98 13.16
CA CYS A 277 8.93 18.73 12.19
C CYS A 277 8.92 20.24 12.48
N PHE A 278 7.76 20.82 12.71
CA PHE A 278 7.65 22.26 13.03
C PHE A 278 8.28 22.61 14.38
N ALA A 279 8.12 21.74 15.38
CA ALA A 279 8.73 21.93 16.71
C ALA A 279 10.27 22.07 16.63
N TYR A 280 10.88 21.38 15.68
CA TYR A 280 12.33 21.37 15.48
C TYR A 280 12.81 22.10 14.21
N GLY A 281 11.92 22.88 13.56
CA GLY A 281 12.28 23.73 12.42
C GLY A 281 12.63 22.99 11.14
N VAL A 282 12.07 21.80 10.93
CA VAL A 282 12.35 20.94 9.78
C VAL A 282 11.17 20.91 8.81
N ALA A 283 11.45 20.88 7.50
CA ALA A 283 10.41 20.77 6.48
C ALA A 283 9.82 19.35 6.43
N PRO A 284 8.49 19.18 6.51
CA PRO A 284 7.85 17.86 6.50
C PRO A 284 7.89 17.13 5.14
N GLY A 285 8.29 17.81 4.06
CA GLY A 285 8.35 17.27 2.69
C GLY A 285 9.71 16.66 2.29
N ALA A 286 10.53 16.17 3.21
CA ALA A 286 11.90 15.75 2.93
C ALA A 286 12.06 14.27 2.45
N GLY A 287 11.00 13.58 2.07
CA GLY A 287 11.06 12.21 1.55
C GLY A 287 11.57 11.16 2.57
N PRO A 288 12.35 10.15 2.13
CA PRO A 288 12.93 9.13 3.04
C PRO A 288 13.81 9.72 4.15
N SER A 289 14.49 10.83 3.87
CA SER A 289 15.32 11.53 4.86
C SER A 289 14.51 12.02 6.06
N LEU A 290 13.22 12.29 5.90
CA LEU A 290 12.34 12.65 7.00
C LEU A 290 12.35 11.59 8.11
N LEU A 291 12.23 10.32 7.77
CA LEU A 291 12.17 9.23 8.74
C LEU A 291 13.53 8.83 9.30
N PHE A 292 14.54 8.76 8.44
CA PHE A 292 15.82 8.14 8.79
C PHE A 292 16.92 9.13 9.14
N ILE A 293 16.69 10.41 8.91
CA ILE A 293 17.61 11.50 9.25
C ILE A 293 16.94 12.46 10.23
N THR A 294 15.80 13.05 9.83
CA THR A 294 15.16 14.13 10.58
C THR A 294 14.61 13.64 11.92
N LEU A 295 13.81 12.56 11.93
CA LEU A 295 13.22 12.07 13.18
C LEU A 295 14.27 11.53 14.17
N PRO A 296 15.28 10.74 13.78
CA PRO A 296 16.38 10.40 14.69
C PRO A 296 17.10 11.61 15.27
N ASN A 297 17.32 12.67 14.47
CA ASN A 297 17.86 13.93 14.99
C ASN A 297 16.94 14.57 16.03
N ILE A 298 15.63 14.58 15.78
CA ILE A 298 14.64 15.06 16.75
C ILE A 298 14.73 14.25 18.04
N PHE A 299 14.76 12.91 17.95
CA PHE A 299 14.87 12.04 19.13
C PHE A 299 16.16 12.29 19.91
N ASN A 300 17.29 12.54 19.26
CA ASN A 300 18.54 12.84 19.94
C ASN A 300 18.51 14.13 20.79
N HIS A 301 17.66 15.10 20.43
CA HIS A 301 17.57 16.39 21.11
C HIS A 301 16.43 16.47 22.13
N MET A 302 15.64 15.38 22.31
CA MET A 302 14.51 15.39 23.24
C MET A 302 14.76 14.54 24.48
N ALA A 303 14.14 14.92 25.61
CA ALA A 303 14.18 14.14 26.84
C ALA A 303 13.59 12.74 26.63
N GLY A 304 14.35 11.69 26.96
CA GLY A 304 13.94 10.31 26.74
C GLY A 304 13.88 9.87 25.26
N GLY A 305 14.55 10.58 24.37
CA GLY A 305 14.48 10.38 22.92
C GLY A 305 14.78 8.95 22.49
N ARG A 306 15.71 8.24 23.15
CA ARG A 306 15.95 6.81 22.89
C ARG A 306 14.69 5.94 23.05
N ILE A 307 13.86 6.24 24.06
CA ILE A 307 12.60 5.49 24.29
C ILE A 307 11.60 5.84 23.19
N TRP A 308 11.45 7.13 22.88
CA TRP A 308 10.53 7.63 21.87
C TRP A 308 10.91 7.17 20.45
N GLY A 309 12.22 7.25 20.12
CA GLY A 309 12.73 6.75 18.84
C GLY A 309 12.53 5.23 18.68
N THR A 310 12.84 4.47 19.74
CA THR A 310 12.56 3.02 19.75
C THR A 310 11.07 2.73 19.56
N ALA A 311 10.18 3.38 20.31
CA ALA A 311 8.73 3.21 20.20
C ALA A 311 8.24 3.57 18.79
N PHE A 312 8.76 4.65 18.20
CA PHE A 312 8.42 5.08 16.85
C PHE A 312 8.83 4.02 15.79
N PHE A 313 10.08 3.55 15.81
CA PHE A 313 10.54 2.57 14.82
C PHE A 313 9.96 1.18 15.05
N VAL A 314 9.59 0.80 16.28
CA VAL A 314 8.78 -0.40 16.55
C VAL A 314 7.39 -0.26 15.94
N PHE A 315 6.73 0.89 16.12
CA PHE A 315 5.45 1.21 15.47
C PHE A 315 5.56 1.10 13.93
N MET A 316 6.60 1.72 13.35
CA MET A 316 6.87 1.66 11.90
C MET A 316 7.12 0.22 11.42
N SER A 317 7.86 -0.57 12.20
CA SER A 317 8.12 -2.00 11.91
C SER A 317 6.82 -2.82 11.91
N PHE A 318 5.92 -2.58 12.85
CA PHE A 318 4.62 -3.28 12.88
C PHE A 318 3.75 -2.91 11.68
N ALA A 319 3.72 -1.64 11.29
CA ALA A 319 3.00 -1.19 10.11
C ALA A 319 3.57 -1.83 8.83
N ALA A 320 4.90 -1.87 8.69
CA ALA A 320 5.54 -2.50 7.54
C ALA A 320 5.30 -4.02 7.50
N LEU A 321 5.55 -4.73 8.59
CA LEU A 321 5.44 -6.19 8.64
C LEU A 321 4.00 -6.68 8.50
N SER A 322 2.98 -5.96 8.99
CA SER A 322 1.57 -6.34 8.82
C SER A 322 1.19 -6.38 7.34
N THR A 323 1.63 -5.41 6.55
CA THR A 323 1.43 -5.38 5.09
C THR A 323 2.21 -6.51 4.40
N VAL A 324 3.49 -6.74 4.77
CA VAL A 324 4.29 -7.83 4.18
C VAL A 324 3.63 -9.19 4.43
N ILE A 325 3.19 -9.47 5.67
CA ILE A 325 2.47 -10.70 6.03
C ILE A 325 1.21 -10.87 5.18
N ALA A 326 0.43 -9.80 5.01
CA ALA A 326 -0.81 -9.80 4.26
C ALA A 326 -0.60 -10.10 2.76
N VAL A 327 0.39 -9.45 2.12
CA VAL A 327 0.71 -9.70 0.71
C VAL A 327 1.37 -11.07 0.51
N PHE A 328 2.19 -11.54 1.46
CA PHE A 328 2.72 -12.90 1.41
C PHE A 328 1.60 -13.95 1.52
N GLU A 329 0.56 -13.71 2.32
CA GLU A 329 -0.62 -14.58 2.34
C GLU A 329 -1.30 -14.61 0.97
N ASN A 330 -1.43 -13.48 0.26
CA ASN A 330 -1.95 -13.44 -1.09
C ASN A 330 -1.10 -14.30 -2.06
N ILE A 331 0.23 -14.17 -2.02
CA ILE A 331 1.16 -14.97 -2.83
C ILE A 331 1.01 -16.47 -2.51
N ILE A 332 0.96 -16.83 -1.23
CA ILE A 332 0.83 -18.23 -0.80
C ILE A 332 -0.50 -18.82 -1.29
N ALA A 333 -1.60 -18.10 -1.09
CA ALA A 333 -2.92 -18.52 -1.52
C ALA A 333 -2.99 -18.69 -3.04
N PHE A 334 -2.33 -17.80 -3.80
CA PHE A 334 -2.26 -17.90 -5.26
C PHE A 334 -1.71 -19.26 -5.71
N TYR A 335 -0.59 -19.73 -5.17
CA TYR A 335 -0.01 -21.03 -5.55
C TYR A 335 -0.78 -22.21 -5.01
N ILE A 336 -1.40 -22.09 -3.84
CA ILE A 336 -2.30 -23.13 -3.31
C ILE A 336 -3.50 -23.31 -4.24
N ASP A 337 -4.14 -22.21 -4.63
CA ASP A 337 -5.32 -22.24 -5.50
C ASP A 337 -4.97 -22.68 -6.93
N LEU A 338 -3.83 -22.23 -7.48
CA LEU A 338 -3.44 -22.52 -8.87
C LEU A 338 -2.91 -23.93 -9.07
N LYS A 339 -2.07 -24.41 -8.16
CA LYS A 339 -1.29 -25.66 -8.30
C LYS A 339 -1.61 -26.71 -7.24
N GLY A 340 -2.39 -26.40 -6.22
CA GLY A 340 -2.69 -27.32 -5.13
C GLY A 340 -1.49 -27.63 -4.23
N PHE A 341 -0.43 -26.81 -4.23
CA PHE A 341 0.75 -27.03 -3.41
C PHE A 341 0.44 -26.86 -1.91
N SER A 342 1.16 -27.60 -1.07
CA SER A 342 1.04 -27.40 0.36
C SER A 342 1.65 -26.05 0.79
N ARG A 343 1.06 -25.40 1.80
CA ARG A 343 1.53 -24.11 2.34
C ARG A 343 3.03 -24.12 2.65
N LYS A 344 3.54 -25.17 3.31
CA LYS A 344 4.97 -25.27 3.65
C LYS A 344 5.87 -25.28 2.41
N LYS A 345 5.48 -25.99 1.34
CA LYS A 345 6.24 -26.02 0.08
C LYS A 345 6.27 -24.65 -0.59
N VAL A 346 5.10 -23.96 -0.62
CA VAL A 346 5.00 -22.63 -1.20
C VAL A 346 5.84 -21.61 -0.42
N VAL A 347 5.77 -21.64 0.91
CA VAL A 347 6.58 -20.75 1.78
C VAL A 347 8.07 -20.99 1.54
N ALA A 348 8.55 -22.26 1.58
CA ALA A 348 9.97 -22.56 1.39
C ALA A 348 10.51 -22.05 0.05
N GLY A 349 9.76 -22.24 -1.05
CA GLY A 349 10.15 -21.72 -2.37
C GLY A 349 10.13 -20.20 -2.44
N ASN A 350 9.09 -19.58 -1.84
CA ASN A 350 8.94 -18.12 -1.89
C ASN A 350 9.92 -17.37 -0.99
N VAL A 351 10.37 -17.93 0.13
CA VAL A 351 11.45 -17.33 0.94
C VAL A 351 12.69 -17.09 0.08
N ILE A 352 13.15 -18.13 -0.63
CA ILE A 352 14.34 -18.02 -1.49
C ILE A 352 14.08 -17.05 -2.64
N PHE A 353 12.94 -17.21 -3.32
CA PHE A 353 12.58 -16.36 -4.45
C PHE A 353 12.47 -14.88 -4.06
N MET A 354 11.83 -14.57 -2.93
CA MET A 354 11.69 -13.20 -2.43
C MET A 354 13.03 -12.57 -2.09
N ILE A 355 13.92 -13.30 -1.40
CA ILE A 355 15.27 -12.80 -1.08
C ILE A 355 16.00 -12.42 -2.38
N LEU A 356 16.00 -13.30 -3.37
CA LEU A 356 16.65 -13.03 -4.66
C LEU A 356 15.99 -11.86 -5.41
N LEU A 357 14.66 -11.78 -5.41
CA LEU A 357 13.91 -10.74 -6.10
C LEU A 357 14.11 -9.34 -5.47
N SER A 358 14.36 -9.28 -4.16
CA SER A 358 14.58 -8.02 -3.44
C SER A 358 16.04 -7.52 -3.52
N LEU A 359 16.99 -8.35 -3.95
CA LEU A 359 18.40 -7.93 -4.10
C LEU A 359 18.60 -6.76 -5.06
N PRO A 360 17.96 -6.66 -6.24
CA PRO A 360 18.10 -5.51 -7.11
C PRO A 360 17.74 -4.18 -6.44
N ALA A 361 16.65 -4.14 -5.63
CA ALA A 361 16.28 -2.96 -4.86
C ALA A 361 17.38 -2.54 -3.87
N VAL A 362 17.95 -3.52 -3.14
CA VAL A 362 19.10 -3.29 -2.23
C VAL A 362 20.31 -2.75 -2.99
N LEU A 363 20.65 -3.40 -4.12
CA LEU A 363 21.84 -3.05 -4.90
C LEU A 363 21.69 -1.71 -5.63
N GLY A 364 20.46 -1.26 -5.88
CA GLY A 364 20.14 0.03 -6.51
C GLY A 364 20.66 1.25 -5.75
N PHE A 365 20.94 1.13 -4.44
CA PHE A 365 21.51 2.21 -3.62
C PHE A 365 23.04 2.19 -3.55
N ASN A 366 23.70 1.16 -4.08
CA ASN A 366 25.14 0.98 -3.99
C ASN A 366 25.76 0.48 -5.30
N LYS A 367 25.88 -0.84 -5.51
CA LYS A 367 26.56 -1.42 -6.67
C LYS A 367 25.89 -1.10 -8.02
N LEU A 368 24.57 -0.93 -8.03
CA LEU A 368 23.76 -0.59 -9.21
C LEU A 368 23.25 0.86 -9.21
N ALA A 369 23.81 1.76 -8.38
CA ALA A 369 23.35 3.14 -8.24
C ALA A 369 23.47 3.96 -9.55
N THR A 370 24.29 3.52 -10.51
CA THR A 370 24.39 4.14 -11.83
C THR A 370 23.23 3.76 -12.77
N PHE A 371 22.46 2.72 -12.44
CA PHE A 371 21.27 2.33 -13.20
C PHE A 371 20.07 3.16 -12.74
N GLN A 372 19.70 4.15 -13.54
CA GLN A 372 18.66 5.15 -13.27
C GLN A 372 17.48 5.01 -14.25
N PRO A 373 16.61 4.00 -14.06
CA PRO A 373 15.68 3.54 -15.08
C PRO A 373 14.56 4.52 -15.43
N ILE A 374 14.15 5.37 -14.48
CA ILE A 374 13.06 6.35 -14.70
C ILE A 374 13.58 7.80 -14.75
N GLY A 375 14.87 7.96 -15.04
CA GLY A 375 15.53 9.26 -15.22
C GLY A 375 16.58 9.56 -14.16
N PRO A 376 17.36 10.65 -14.35
CA PRO A 376 18.46 11.01 -13.46
C PRO A 376 18.06 11.08 -12.00
N GLY A 377 18.88 10.50 -11.12
CA GLY A 377 18.66 10.45 -9.67
C GLY A 377 17.72 9.34 -9.20
N SER A 378 17.13 8.54 -10.11
CA SER A 378 16.26 7.42 -9.73
C SER A 378 17.05 6.15 -9.40
N SER A 379 16.52 5.36 -8.48
CA SER A 379 16.99 4.02 -8.11
C SER A 379 16.11 2.91 -8.70
N ILE A 380 16.51 1.65 -8.50
CA ILE A 380 15.68 0.49 -8.83
C ILE A 380 14.40 0.49 -7.99
N MET A 381 14.48 0.86 -6.71
CA MET A 381 13.30 1.00 -5.84
C MET A 381 12.29 2.00 -6.40
N ASP A 382 12.76 3.12 -6.96
CA ASP A 382 11.86 4.11 -7.57
C ASP A 382 11.15 3.55 -8.81
N LEU A 383 11.81 2.70 -9.61
CA LEU A 383 11.16 1.99 -10.71
C LEU A 383 10.10 1.02 -10.20
N GLU A 384 10.42 0.22 -9.18
CA GLU A 384 9.50 -0.76 -8.60
C GLU A 384 8.28 -0.07 -7.99
N ASP A 385 8.46 1.01 -7.20
CA ASP A 385 7.36 1.82 -6.66
C ASP A 385 6.55 2.49 -7.79
N PHE A 386 7.20 3.00 -8.83
CA PHE A 386 6.52 3.56 -9.99
C PHE A 386 5.64 2.51 -10.70
N LEU A 387 6.15 1.29 -10.94
CA LEU A 387 5.39 0.21 -11.55
C LEU A 387 4.19 -0.19 -10.69
N VAL A 388 4.33 -0.22 -9.39
CA VAL A 388 3.24 -0.56 -8.46
C VAL A 388 2.27 0.60 -8.33
N SER A 389 2.73 1.74 -7.81
CA SER A 389 1.87 2.85 -7.37
C SER A 389 1.19 3.57 -8.54
N TYR A 390 1.87 3.66 -9.69
CA TYR A 390 1.37 4.39 -10.85
C TYR A 390 0.74 3.49 -11.92
N ASN A 391 0.93 2.16 -11.86
CA ASN A 391 0.39 1.25 -12.86
C ASN A 391 -0.46 0.14 -12.24
N LEU A 392 0.16 -0.76 -11.48
CA LEU A 392 -0.49 -1.99 -11.06
C LEU A 392 -1.70 -1.73 -10.14
N LEU A 393 -1.58 -0.79 -9.20
CA LEU A 393 -2.69 -0.44 -8.31
C LEU A 393 -3.85 0.24 -9.04
N PRO A 394 -3.64 1.36 -9.79
CA PRO A 394 -4.75 2.00 -10.50
C PRO A 394 -5.38 1.13 -11.59
N LEU A 395 -4.55 0.49 -12.41
CA LEU A 395 -5.04 -0.34 -13.52
C LEU A 395 -5.68 -1.64 -13.04
N GLY A 396 -5.13 -2.27 -12.00
CA GLY A 396 -5.73 -3.43 -11.36
C GLY A 396 -7.07 -3.09 -10.71
N SER A 397 -7.15 -1.95 -10.03
CA SER A 397 -8.42 -1.43 -9.51
C SER A 397 -9.47 -1.24 -10.59
N MET A 398 -9.08 -0.69 -11.74
CA MET A 398 -9.95 -0.56 -12.90
C MET A 398 -10.42 -1.93 -13.44
N ILE A 399 -9.53 -2.94 -13.45
CA ILE A 399 -9.87 -4.31 -13.84
C ILE A 399 -10.96 -4.88 -12.94
N PHE A 400 -10.84 -4.81 -11.61
CA PHE A 400 -11.85 -5.28 -10.67
C PHE A 400 -13.20 -4.59 -10.88
N VAL A 401 -13.19 -3.28 -11.04
CA VAL A 401 -14.42 -2.48 -11.26
C VAL A 401 -15.10 -2.87 -12.58
N LEU A 402 -14.34 -2.95 -13.68
CA LEU A 402 -14.87 -3.38 -14.97
C LEU A 402 -15.40 -4.81 -14.93
N PHE A 403 -14.71 -5.73 -14.28
CA PHE A 403 -15.14 -7.11 -14.11
C PHE A 403 -16.48 -7.21 -13.39
N CYS A 404 -16.68 -6.44 -12.32
CA CYS A 404 -17.92 -6.42 -11.55
C CYS A 404 -19.08 -5.75 -12.28
N THR A 405 -18.83 -4.90 -13.28
CA THR A 405 -19.87 -4.10 -13.93
C THR A 405 -20.19 -4.52 -15.36
N LYS A 406 -19.24 -5.12 -16.10
CA LYS A 406 -19.45 -5.55 -17.49
C LYS A 406 -20.16 -6.90 -17.57
N LYS A 407 -21.06 -7.03 -18.56
CA LYS A 407 -21.81 -8.28 -18.80
C LYS A 407 -20.90 -9.48 -19.17
N ASP A 408 -19.76 -9.20 -19.79
CA ASP A 408 -18.78 -10.21 -20.18
C ASP A 408 -17.83 -10.61 -19.04
N GLY A 409 -17.88 -9.90 -17.90
CA GLY A 409 -17.24 -10.26 -16.64
C GLY A 409 -18.21 -11.05 -15.74
N TRP A 410 -18.24 -10.69 -14.46
CA TRP A 410 -19.25 -11.19 -13.51
C TRP A 410 -20.59 -10.48 -13.67
N GLY A 411 -20.55 -9.20 -14.01
CA GLY A 411 -21.72 -8.35 -14.20
C GLY A 411 -22.27 -7.77 -12.91
N TRP A 412 -23.01 -6.64 -13.06
CA TRP A 412 -23.53 -5.86 -11.94
C TRP A 412 -24.46 -6.65 -11.01
N GLU A 413 -25.35 -7.47 -11.57
CA GLU A 413 -26.36 -8.19 -10.77
C GLU A 413 -25.70 -9.21 -9.85
N GLY A 414 -24.74 -10.00 -10.37
CA GLY A 414 -23.98 -10.97 -9.59
C GLY A 414 -23.18 -10.28 -8.49
N PHE A 415 -22.44 -9.23 -8.85
CA PHE A 415 -21.65 -8.42 -7.94
C PHE A 415 -22.52 -7.83 -6.82
N ARG A 416 -23.59 -7.09 -7.17
CA ARG A 416 -24.44 -6.40 -6.20
C ARG A 416 -25.17 -7.36 -5.26
N LYS A 417 -25.64 -8.49 -5.79
CA LYS A 417 -26.30 -9.53 -4.98
C LYS A 417 -25.35 -10.02 -3.90
N GLU A 418 -24.13 -10.40 -4.27
CA GLU A 418 -23.11 -10.90 -3.34
C GLU A 418 -22.69 -9.78 -2.35
N ALA A 419 -22.39 -8.58 -2.83
CA ALA A 419 -21.96 -7.47 -1.99
C ALA A 419 -22.97 -7.10 -0.91
N ASN A 420 -24.26 -7.23 -1.22
CA ASN A 420 -25.40 -6.89 -0.35
C ASN A 420 -25.90 -8.06 0.52
N GLU A 421 -25.26 -9.23 0.42
CA GLU A 421 -25.60 -10.39 1.25
C GLU A 421 -25.15 -10.14 2.70
N GLY A 422 -26.02 -10.44 3.67
CA GLY A 422 -25.78 -10.23 5.10
C GLY A 422 -26.36 -8.94 5.66
N LYS A 423 -26.03 -8.65 6.93
CA LYS A 423 -26.51 -7.48 7.68
C LYS A 423 -25.58 -6.29 7.52
N GLY A 424 -26.12 -5.12 7.16
CA GLY A 424 -25.37 -3.87 7.06
C GLY A 424 -25.84 -2.97 5.91
N PRO A 425 -25.14 -1.85 5.65
CA PRO A 425 -25.47 -0.94 4.57
C PRO A 425 -25.31 -1.63 3.22
N LYS A 426 -26.30 -1.45 2.34
CA LYS A 426 -26.37 -2.06 1.01
C LYS A 426 -25.86 -1.09 -0.05
N LEU A 427 -25.16 -1.61 -1.08
CA LEU A 427 -24.74 -0.82 -2.24
C LEU A 427 -25.99 -0.42 -3.06
N PRO A 428 -26.19 0.89 -3.29
CA PRO A 428 -27.34 1.40 -4.03
C PRO A 428 -27.19 1.17 -5.55
N GLU A 429 -28.30 1.15 -6.29
CA GLU A 429 -28.32 0.89 -7.73
C GLU A 429 -27.61 1.98 -8.56
N TRP A 430 -27.67 3.24 -8.14
CA TRP A 430 -27.00 4.33 -8.86
C TRP A 430 -25.48 4.14 -8.97
N LEU A 431 -24.89 3.38 -8.04
CA LEU A 431 -23.47 3.07 -8.04
C LEU A 431 -23.05 2.30 -9.30
N ARG A 432 -24.00 1.61 -9.97
CA ARG A 432 -23.76 0.92 -11.24
C ARG A 432 -23.23 1.86 -12.32
N PHE A 433 -23.93 3.00 -12.55
CA PHE A 433 -23.51 3.96 -13.55
C PHE A 433 -22.14 4.56 -13.20
N TYR A 434 -21.96 4.89 -11.93
CA TYR A 434 -20.71 5.43 -11.43
C TYR A 434 -19.53 4.47 -11.66
N MET A 435 -19.64 3.23 -11.21
CA MET A 435 -18.58 2.21 -11.33
C MET A 435 -18.36 1.75 -12.78
N SER A 436 -19.39 1.77 -13.62
CA SER A 436 -19.24 1.33 -15.02
C SER A 436 -18.54 2.35 -15.91
N TYR A 437 -18.72 3.64 -15.66
CA TYR A 437 -18.32 4.71 -16.59
C TYR A 437 -17.48 5.80 -15.94
N ILE A 438 -17.95 6.38 -14.83
CA ILE A 438 -17.31 7.56 -14.24
C ILE A 438 -15.97 7.17 -13.59
N LEU A 439 -15.98 6.14 -12.74
CA LEU A 439 -14.80 5.71 -12.02
C LEU A 439 -13.66 5.24 -12.94
N PRO A 440 -13.89 4.38 -13.96
CA PRO A 440 -12.86 4.05 -14.92
C PRO A 440 -12.34 5.26 -15.71
N ALA A 441 -13.23 6.22 -16.07
CA ALA A 441 -12.83 7.44 -16.77
C ALA A 441 -11.92 8.31 -15.89
N ILE A 442 -12.25 8.50 -14.61
CA ILE A 442 -11.38 9.22 -13.67
C ILE A 442 -10.00 8.56 -13.60
N ILE A 443 -9.96 7.23 -13.42
CA ILE A 443 -8.69 6.50 -13.36
C ILE A 443 -7.85 6.73 -14.61
N VAL A 444 -8.43 6.59 -15.81
CA VAL A 444 -7.71 6.77 -17.07
C VAL A 444 -7.19 8.19 -17.24
N VAL A 445 -8.03 9.20 -16.96
CA VAL A 445 -7.65 10.61 -17.12
C VAL A 445 -6.49 10.96 -16.17
N VAL A 446 -6.63 10.62 -14.89
CA VAL A 446 -5.58 10.94 -13.91
C VAL A 446 -4.32 10.12 -14.15
N TYR A 447 -4.44 8.85 -14.56
CA TYR A 447 -3.33 7.99 -14.95
C TYR A 447 -2.49 8.59 -16.08
N LEU A 448 -3.12 8.96 -17.21
CA LEU A 448 -2.41 9.54 -18.35
C LEU A 448 -1.82 10.92 -18.03
N LYS A 449 -2.57 11.75 -17.28
CA LYS A 449 -2.09 13.06 -16.85
C LYS A 449 -0.90 12.95 -15.92
N GLY A 450 -0.91 12.00 -15.00
CA GLY A 450 0.19 11.72 -14.09
C GLY A 450 1.46 11.29 -14.80
N TYR A 451 1.35 10.43 -15.80
CA TYR A 451 2.48 10.07 -16.67
C TYR A 451 3.06 11.29 -17.36
N TYR A 452 2.21 12.11 -17.97
CA TYR A 452 2.65 13.34 -18.62
C TYR A 452 3.39 14.26 -17.64
N ASP A 453 2.82 14.52 -16.48
CA ASP A 453 3.41 15.43 -15.47
C ASP A 453 4.74 14.88 -14.90
N THR A 454 4.85 13.56 -14.71
CA THR A 454 6.06 12.91 -14.20
C THR A 454 7.23 13.00 -15.19
N PHE A 455 6.97 12.87 -16.48
CA PHE A 455 8.03 12.72 -17.48
C PHE A 455 8.27 13.96 -18.38
N LYS A 456 7.37 14.96 -18.40
CA LYS A 456 7.51 16.16 -19.25
C LYS A 456 8.81 16.93 -19.02
N LEU A 457 9.38 16.92 -17.80
CA LEU A 457 10.62 17.60 -17.45
C LEU A 457 11.87 16.70 -17.53
N LYS A 458 11.70 15.39 -17.77
CA LYS A 458 12.80 14.43 -17.84
C LYS A 458 13.37 14.24 -19.26
N GLY A 459 12.79 14.92 -20.26
CA GLY A 459 13.19 14.87 -21.66
C GLY A 459 12.20 14.12 -22.54
N THR A 460 12.16 14.51 -23.83
CA THR A 460 11.18 14.01 -24.81
C THR A 460 11.20 12.49 -24.97
N GLY A 461 12.39 11.86 -24.94
CA GLY A 461 12.54 10.41 -25.07
C GLY A 461 11.86 9.65 -23.92
N TYR A 462 12.07 10.10 -22.66
CA TYR A 462 11.38 9.53 -21.50
C TYR A 462 9.87 9.72 -21.60
N LEU A 463 9.42 10.94 -21.92
CA LEU A 463 7.99 11.23 -22.05
C LEU A 463 7.32 10.33 -23.09
N VAL A 464 7.86 10.27 -24.29
CA VAL A 464 7.26 9.48 -25.39
C VAL A 464 7.30 7.99 -25.06
N GLY A 465 8.44 7.46 -24.61
CA GLY A 465 8.58 6.04 -24.27
C GLY A 465 7.60 5.59 -23.18
N TRP A 466 7.52 6.33 -22.08
CA TRP A 466 6.62 6.00 -20.98
C TRP A 466 5.14 6.24 -21.32
N MET A 467 4.80 7.25 -22.13
CA MET A 467 3.43 7.44 -22.61
C MET A 467 2.98 6.31 -23.55
N ILE A 468 3.85 5.82 -24.43
CA ILE A 468 3.58 4.63 -25.26
C ILE A 468 3.33 3.41 -24.37
N PHE A 469 4.17 3.18 -23.36
CA PHE A 469 4.00 2.10 -22.38
C PHE A 469 2.63 2.18 -21.67
N ALA A 470 2.25 3.37 -21.18
CA ALA A 470 0.96 3.60 -20.56
C ALA A 470 -0.23 3.28 -21.48
N CYS A 471 -0.16 3.74 -22.74
CA CYS A 471 -1.21 3.47 -23.74
C CYS A 471 -1.29 1.97 -24.08
N VAL A 472 -0.16 1.28 -24.21
CA VAL A 472 -0.14 -0.18 -24.47
C VAL A 472 -0.81 -0.96 -23.34
N LEU A 473 -0.52 -0.61 -22.08
CA LEU A 473 -1.19 -1.25 -20.93
C LEU A 473 -2.71 -1.03 -20.95
N LEU A 474 -3.16 0.20 -21.19
CA LEU A 474 -4.59 0.49 -21.31
C LEU A 474 -5.25 -0.30 -22.45
N LEU A 475 -4.63 -0.32 -23.63
CA LEU A 475 -5.13 -1.07 -24.77
C LEU A 475 -5.20 -2.58 -24.48
N ALA A 476 -4.22 -3.14 -23.79
CA ALA A 476 -4.23 -4.54 -23.39
C ALA A 476 -5.40 -4.85 -22.43
N ILE A 477 -5.64 -3.98 -21.44
CA ILE A 477 -6.73 -4.15 -20.48
C ILE A 477 -8.08 -4.07 -21.20
N PHE A 478 -8.31 -3.03 -22.00
CA PHE A 478 -9.57 -2.88 -22.74
C PHE A 478 -9.75 -3.96 -23.81
N GLY A 479 -8.67 -4.44 -24.43
CA GLY A 479 -8.69 -5.55 -25.38
C GLY A 479 -9.17 -6.85 -24.73
N ILE A 480 -8.65 -7.20 -23.54
CA ILE A 480 -9.06 -8.37 -22.76
C ILE A 480 -10.49 -8.19 -22.26
N ALA A 481 -10.81 -7.02 -21.70
CA ALA A 481 -12.13 -6.71 -21.14
C ALA A 481 -13.27 -6.68 -22.17
N ASN A 482 -12.96 -6.48 -23.45
CA ASN A 482 -13.95 -6.48 -24.55
C ASN A 482 -13.85 -7.72 -25.43
N TYR A 483 -13.02 -8.70 -25.08
CA TYR A 483 -12.90 -9.92 -25.87
C TYR A 483 -14.18 -10.75 -25.76
N LYS A 484 -14.81 -10.96 -26.90
CA LYS A 484 -15.92 -11.94 -27.07
C LYS A 484 -15.44 -13.04 -27.97
N LYS A 485 -15.55 -14.28 -27.51
CA LYS A 485 -15.47 -15.41 -28.44
C LYS A 485 -16.64 -15.25 -29.41
N LYS A 486 -16.37 -15.09 -30.70
CA LYS A 486 -17.41 -15.25 -31.71
C LYS A 486 -17.94 -16.67 -31.53
N ASP A 487 -19.25 -16.81 -31.28
CA ASP A 487 -19.90 -18.11 -31.18
C ASP A 487 -19.54 -18.90 -32.44
N ALA A 488 -18.88 -20.05 -32.23
CA ALA A 488 -18.59 -21.02 -33.26
C ALA A 488 -19.81 -21.90 -33.45
#